data_09abc4e9f4b40fedd3339470828ae4ff
#
_entry.id   09abc4e9f4b40fedd3339470828ae4ff
#
_cell.length_a   1.000
_cell.length_b   1.000
_cell.length_c   1.000
_cell.angle_alpha   90.00
_cell.angle_beta   90.00
_cell.angle_gamma   90.00
#
_symmetry.space_group_name_H-M   'P 1'
#
loop_
_entity.id
_entity.type
_entity.pdbx_description
1 polymer ?
#
loop_
_entity_poly.entity_id
_entity_poly.type
_entity_poly.pdbx_seq_one_letter_code
_entity_poly.pdbx_strand_id
1 'polypeptide(L)'
;MKNSNRLILFTLLLFLGGIAKAATDVDTLQTCLDMKGKVPPEQALECYNQKAQELLTKKHPRSFRIARDRGIAEEWAPSDEPVRVYKQNYFLVYSHSSQPNNAPTSPNPNNQVPYTYALDKNEVKFQISLKAHLLGEDKHALWFGYTQLSLWQAYDNAHSNPFRENDYEPELIYSYRPDNLALAGATASFLNAGLVHQSNGQSLPKSRNWNRFYIQAGMERDFGDNGKLALQPRWWKITGGDAVDDDNPDIAHYLGHGEFEARYYYGQGALSAIARIHSLQLDLALPAPRMLGMLIQNANFHLQYFNGYGETLMDYNQRHRTYGFGISMPFE
;
A
#
# COMPACT_ATOMS: atom_id res chain seq x y z
N MET A 1 6.15 -29.27 5.15
CA MET A 1 6.72 -28.72 3.92
C MET A 1 5.83 -28.87 2.67
N LYS A 2 4.49 -28.74 2.76
CA LYS A 2 3.59 -28.89 1.58
C LYS A 2 2.66 -27.70 1.30
N ASN A 3 2.66 -26.66 2.11
CA ASN A 3 1.75 -25.51 1.95
C ASN A 3 2.40 -24.23 1.40
N SER A 4 3.71 -24.19 1.25
CA SER A 4 4.44 -23.00 0.76
C SER A 4 4.22 -22.72 -0.73
N ASN A 5 3.92 -23.75 -1.54
CA ASN A 5 3.82 -23.60 -3.00
C ASN A 5 2.48 -23.03 -3.50
N ARG A 6 1.45 -22.97 -2.66
CA ARG A 6 0.14 -22.42 -3.09
C ARG A 6 0.08 -20.88 -3.06
N LEU A 7 0.85 -20.26 -2.18
CA LEU A 7 0.87 -18.79 -2.07
C LEU A 7 1.65 -18.14 -3.23
N ILE A 8 2.73 -18.81 -3.68
CA ILE A 8 3.54 -18.34 -4.83
C ILE A 8 2.74 -18.40 -6.14
N LEU A 9 1.84 -19.36 -6.27
CA LEU A 9 1.00 -19.52 -7.46
C LEU A 9 -0.05 -18.39 -7.58
N PHE A 10 -0.55 -17.87 -6.43
CA PHE A 10 -1.53 -16.78 -6.43
C PHE A 10 -0.91 -15.44 -6.82
N THR A 11 0.35 -15.21 -6.43
CA THR A 11 1.09 -13.99 -6.80
C THR A 11 1.47 -13.99 -8.30
N LEU A 12 1.73 -15.17 -8.88
CA LEU A 12 2.06 -15.30 -10.31
C LEU A 12 0.83 -15.07 -11.22
N LEU A 13 -0.38 -15.44 -10.78
CA LEU A 13 -1.62 -15.26 -11.54
C LEU A 13 -2.02 -13.79 -11.70
N LEU A 14 -1.65 -12.91 -10.77
CA LEU A 14 -1.91 -11.47 -10.88
C LEU A 14 -0.99 -10.78 -11.91
N PHE A 15 0.20 -11.32 -12.19
CA PHE A 15 1.08 -10.83 -13.25
C PHE A 15 0.62 -11.24 -14.66
N LEU A 16 -0.11 -12.34 -14.80
CA LEU A 16 -0.59 -12.83 -16.10
C LEU A 16 -1.79 -12.04 -16.66
N GLY A 17 -2.55 -11.34 -15.81
CA GLY A 17 -3.65 -10.47 -16.23
C GLY A 17 -3.21 -9.28 -17.11
N GLY A 18 -2.00 -8.77 -16.91
CA GLY A 18 -1.42 -7.70 -17.74
C GLY A 18 -1.03 -8.15 -19.15
N ILE A 19 -0.69 -9.43 -19.31
CA ILE A 19 -0.28 -10.00 -20.61
C ILE A 19 -1.49 -10.27 -21.50
N ALA A 20 -2.63 -10.66 -20.92
CA ALA A 20 -3.86 -10.91 -21.67
C ALA A 20 -4.44 -9.63 -22.29
N LYS A 21 -4.29 -8.46 -21.65
CA LYS A 21 -4.78 -7.18 -22.16
C LYS A 21 -3.89 -6.62 -23.28
N ALA A 22 -2.61 -6.94 -23.29
CA ALA A 22 -1.69 -6.59 -24.38
C ALA A 22 -1.98 -7.42 -25.65
N ALA A 23 -2.45 -8.66 -25.51
CA ALA A 23 -2.82 -9.51 -26.62
C ALA A 23 -4.06 -8.99 -27.37
N THR A 24 -5.09 -8.50 -26.65
CA THR A 24 -6.31 -7.95 -27.28
C THR A 24 -6.07 -6.64 -28.05
N ASP A 25 -5.06 -5.85 -27.65
CA ASP A 25 -4.69 -4.61 -28.36
C ASP A 25 -3.96 -4.90 -29.69
N VAL A 26 -3.19 -5.99 -29.73
CA VAL A 26 -2.54 -6.47 -30.95
C VAL A 26 -3.57 -7.04 -31.95
N ASP A 27 -4.54 -7.82 -31.47
CA ASP A 27 -5.62 -8.38 -32.30
C ASP A 27 -6.47 -7.30 -32.97
N THR A 28 -6.63 -6.14 -32.32
CA THR A 28 -7.39 -5.01 -32.86
C THR A 28 -6.69 -4.36 -34.06
N LEU A 29 -5.35 -4.25 -34.04
CA LEU A 29 -4.56 -3.75 -35.18
C LEU A 29 -4.37 -4.81 -36.25
N GLN A 30 -4.33 -6.09 -35.88
CA GLN A 30 -4.20 -7.22 -36.78
C GLN A 30 -5.35 -7.26 -37.80
N THR A 31 -6.57 -6.89 -37.38
CA THR A 31 -7.74 -6.83 -38.25
C THR A 31 -7.53 -5.85 -39.44
N CYS A 32 -6.87 -4.72 -39.20
CA CYS A 32 -6.55 -3.76 -40.27
C CYS A 32 -5.37 -4.22 -41.14
N LEU A 33 -4.42 -4.95 -40.59
CA LEU A 33 -3.31 -5.56 -41.34
C LEU A 33 -3.81 -6.65 -42.29
N ASP A 34 -4.82 -7.42 -41.88
CA ASP A 34 -5.43 -8.48 -42.70
C ASP A 34 -6.24 -7.94 -43.90
N MET A 35 -6.54 -6.64 -43.90
CA MET A 35 -7.14 -5.93 -45.05
C MET A 35 -6.11 -5.58 -46.13
N LYS A 36 -4.79 -5.65 -45.81
CA LYS A 36 -3.72 -5.32 -46.77
C LYS A 36 -3.78 -6.23 -48.00
N GLY A 37 -3.93 -5.63 -49.18
CA GLY A 37 -4.09 -6.34 -50.46
C GLY A 37 -5.51 -6.77 -50.82
N LYS A 38 -6.51 -6.58 -49.91
CA LYS A 38 -7.94 -6.85 -50.18
C LYS A 38 -8.76 -5.58 -50.44
N VAL A 39 -8.23 -4.42 -50.06
CA VAL A 39 -8.83 -3.10 -50.22
C VAL A 39 -7.76 -2.11 -50.74
N PRO A 40 -8.15 -0.94 -51.29
CA PRO A 40 -7.21 0.10 -51.67
C PRO A 40 -6.31 0.49 -50.50
N PRO A 41 -5.01 0.80 -50.74
CA PRO A 41 -4.04 1.10 -49.67
C PRO A 41 -4.48 2.24 -48.73
N GLU A 42 -5.22 3.21 -49.27
CA GLU A 42 -5.75 4.35 -48.51
C GLU A 42 -6.76 3.92 -47.46
N GLN A 43 -7.64 2.97 -47.75
CA GLN A 43 -8.63 2.45 -46.82
C GLN A 43 -7.99 1.59 -45.73
N ALA A 44 -6.97 0.81 -46.04
CA ALA A 44 -6.20 0.06 -45.04
C ALA A 44 -5.45 0.99 -44.10
N LEU A 45 -4.91 2.10 -44.62
CA LEU A 45 -4.21 3.11 -43.84
C LEU A 45 -5.18 3.88 -42.91
N GLU A 46 -6.39 4.19 -43.44
CA GLU A 46 -7.43 4.89 -42.67
C GLU A 46 -7.96 4.03 -41.50
N CYS A 47 -8.19 2.73 -41.74
CA CYS A 47 -8.52 1.76 -40.71
C CYS A 47 -7.42 1.73 -39.62
N TYR A 48 -6.15 1.67 -40.04
CA TYR A 48 -5.01 1.64 -39.12
C TYR A 48 -4.92 2.92 -38.29
N ASN A 49 -5.09 4.08 -38.93
CA ASN A 49 -5.05 5.38 -38.25
C ASN A 49 -6.23 5.54 -37.28
N GLN A 50 -7.45 5.12 -37.65
CA GLN A 50 -8.60 5.13 -36.74
C GLN A 50 -8.39 4.20 -35.55
N LYS A 51 -7.93 2.96 -35.79
CA LYS A 51 -7.68 1.99 -34.71
C LYS A 51 -6.51 2.40 -33.82
N ALA A 52 -5.45 2.98 -34.40
CA ALA A 52 -4.36 3.55 -33.63
C ALA A 52 -4.82 4.74 -32.78
N GLN A 53 -5.68 5.62 -33.33
CA GLN A 53 -6.28 6.71 -32.54
C GLN A 53 -7.27 6.20 -31.49
N GLU A 54 -8.05 5.17 -31.76
CA GLU A 54 -8.92 4.51 -30.80
C GLU A 54 -8.10 3.85 -29.67
N LEU A 55 -6.99 3.22 -30.00
CA LEU A 55 -6.04 2.68 -29.03
C LEU A 55 -5.28 3.77 -28.26
N LEU A 56 -4.97 4.89 -28.89
CA LEU A 56 -4.36 6.05 -28.25
C LEU A 56 -5.37 6.80 -27.36
N THR A 57 -6.65 6.81 -27.70
CA THR A 57 -7.73 7.37 -26.90
C THR A 57 -8.24 6.39 -25.82
N LYS A 58 -8.25 5.08 -26.08
CA LYS A 58 -8.46 4.03 -25.06
C LYS A 58 -7.24 3.81 -24.18
N LYS A 59 -6.03 3.99 -24.68
CA LYS A 59 -4.79 4.28 -24.01
C LYS A 59 -4.64 5.82 -23.84
N HIS A 60 -5.67 6.53 -23.43
CA HIS A 60 -5.31 7.37 -22.34
C HIS A 60 -5.00 6.38 -21.23
N PRO A 61 -3.72 5.99 -21.18
CA PRO A 61 -3.18 5.63 -19.92
C PRO A 61 -3.68 6.76 -19.07
N ARG A 62 -4.07 6.51 -17.91
CA ARG A 62 -4.00 7.46 -16.84
C ARG A 62 -3.04 8.55 -17.28
N SER A 63 -3.59 9.61 -17.88
CA SER A 63 -2.82 10.81 -18.16
C SER A 63 -2.13 11.00 -16.83
N PHE A 64 -0.83 11.20 -16.82
CA PHE A 64 -0.05 11.48 -15.64
C PHE A 64 -0.77 12.64 -14.94
N ARG A 65 -1.82 12.30 -14.18
CA ARG A 65 -2.47 13.30 -13.34
C ARG A 65 -1.38 13.66 -12.37
N ILE A 66 -0.99 14.91 -12.39
CA ILE A 66 -0.08 15.46 -11.41
C ILE A 66 -0.64 15.02 -10.06
N ALA A 67 0.16 14.58 -9.11
CA ALA A 67 -0.31 14.10 -7.80
C ALA A 67 -1.29 15.10 -7.14
N ARG A 68 -1.16 16.39 -7.48
CA ARG A 68 -2.09 17.48 -7.15
C ARG A 68 -3.53 17.27 -7.64
N ASP A 69 -3.71 16.69 -8.84
CA ASP A 69 -5.04 16.51 -9.46
C ASP A 69 -5.74 15.24 -8.92
N ARG A 70 -5.00 14.41 -8.16
CA ARG A 70 -5.55 13.26 -7.46
C ARG A 70 -5.96 13.68 -6.06
N GLY A 71 -7.05 13.15 -5.59
CA GLY A 71 -7.51 13.34 -4.24
C GLY A 71 -7.85 12.02 -3.59
N ILE A 72 -7.83 11.98 -2.26
CA ILE A 72 -8.23 10.79 -1.52
C ILE A 72 -9.71 10.41 -1.74
N ALA A 73 -10.53 11.33 -2.29
CA ALA A 73 -11.91 11.03 -2.67
C ALA A 73 -11.97 10.00 -3.83
N GLU A 74 -11.02 10.08 -4.77
CA GLU A 74 -10.95 9.14 -5.89
C GLU A 74 -10.46 7.75 -5.46
N GLU A 75 -9.69 7.67 -4.37
CA GLU A 75 -9.21 6.40 -3.83
C GLU A 75 -10.37 5.45 -3.46
N TRP A 76 -11.53 5.99 -3.08
CA TRP A 76 -12.70 5.22 -2.64
C TRP A 76 -13.85 5.23 -3.65
N ALA A 77 -13.67 5.87 -4.80
CA ALA A 77 -14.65 5.85 -5.87
C ALA A 77 -14.69 4.45 -6.52
N PRO A 78 -15.89 3.88 -6.78
CA PRO A 78 -16.03 2.72 -7.63
C PRO A 78 -15.36 2.96 -8.98
N SER A 79 -14.70 1.95 -9.51
CA SER A 79 -14.04 2.02 -10.82
C SER A 79 -14.13 0.66 -11.50
N ASP A 80 -13.93 0.65 -12.83
CA ASP A 80 -13.88 -0.58 -13.63
C ASP A 80 -12.62 -1.43 -13.31
N GLU A 81 -11.71 -0.90 -12.49
CA GLU A 81 -10.53 -1.63 -12.07
C GLU A 81 -10.87 -2.52 -10.88
N PRO A 82 -10.78 -3.84 -11.02
CA PRO A 82 -11.16 -4.77 -9.96
C PRO A 82 -10.24 -4.72 -8.76
N VAL A 83 -8.98 -4.31 -8.96
CA VAL A 83 -7.97 -4.21 -7.90
C VAL A 83 -7.22 -2.88 -8.04
N ARG A 84 -7.04 -2.18 -6.93
CA ARG A 84 -6.37 -0.86 -6.86
C ARG A 84 -5.31 -0.85 -5.76
N VAL A 85 -4.40 0.10 -5.86
CA VAL A 85 -3.50 0.45 -4.74
C VAL A 85 -4.34 0.94 -3.55
N TYR A 86 -3.92 0.58 -2.34
CA TYR A 86 -4.63 0.96 -1.11
C TYR A 86 -3.80 1.90 -0.24
N LYS A 87 -2.83 1.38 0.50
CA LYS A 87 -1.84 2.18 1.24
C LYS A 87 -0.61 2.39 0.36
N GLN A 88 0.34 3.19 0.82
CA GLN A 88 1.58 3.43 0.09
C GLN A 88 2.33 2.12 -0.20
N ASN A 89 2.57 1.84 -1.48
CA ASN A 89 3.45 0.74 -1.90
C ASN A 89 4.87 1.26 -2.07
N TYR A 90 5.82 0.67 -1.37
CA TYR A 90 7.23 1.05 -1.44
C TYR A 90 8.15 -0.16 -1.32
N PHE A 91 9.36 0.02 -1.83
CA PHE A 91 10.47 -0.90 -1.70
C PHE A 91 11.71 -0.08 -1.31
N LEU A 92 12.07 -0.11 -0.01
CA LEU A 92 13.27 0.53 0.51
C LEU A 92 14.42 -0.47 0.36
N VAL A 93 15.30 -0.20 -0.58
CA VAL A 93 16.50 -1.03 -0.79
C VAL A 93 17.42 -0.97 0.43
N TYR A 94 17.31 0.06 1.23
CA TYR A 94 18.06 0.25 2.46
C TYR A 94 17.14 0.82 3.54
N SER A 95 17.09 0.16 4.69
CA SER A 95 16.44 0.59 5.91
C SER A 95 17.38 0.32 7.07
N HIS A 96 17.75 1.36 7.82
CA HIS A 96 18.66 1.27 8.94
C HIS A 96 17.92 1.42 10.26
N SER A 97 18.05 0.44 11.15
CA SER A 97 17.58 0.52 12.53
C SER A 97 18.74 0.81 13.47
N SER A 98 18.61 1.86 14.28
CA SER A 98 19.63 2.18 15.28
C SER A 98 19.73 1.12 16.38
N GLN A 99 18.61 0.43 16.66
CA GLN A 99 18.46 -0.55 17.75
C GLN A 99 17.58 -1.71 17.31
N PRO A 100 18.10 -2.70 16.53
CA PRO A 100 17.34 -3.88 16.16
C PRO A 100 16.85 -4.64 17.40
N ASN A 101 15.65 -5.20 17.31
CA ASN A 101 15.07 -6.00 18.41
C ASN A 101 15.63 -7.42 18.39
N ASN A 102 16.73 -7.64 19.05
CA ASN A 102 17.36 -8.95 19.12
C ASN A 102 16.68 -9.92 20.10
N ALA A 103 15.77 -9.45 20.94
CA ALA A 103 15.08 -10.26 21.94
C ALA A 103 13.60 -9.82 22.07
N PRO A 104 12.76 -10.13 21.07
CA PRO A 104 11.34 -9.77 21.11
C PRO A 104 10.64 -10.42 22.30
N THR A 105 9.80 -9.64 22.98
CA THR A 105 9.06 -10.09 24.18
C THR A 105 7.58 -9.80 24.07
N SER A 106 6.79 -10.47 24.90
CA SER A 106 5.39 -10.19 25.17
C SER A 106 5.10 -10.48 26.64
N PRO A 107 4.13 -9.83 27.28
CA PRO A 107 3.68 -10.20 28.63
C PRO A 107 3.13 -11.63 28.67
N ASN A 108 2.61 -12.17 27.57
CA ASN A 108 2.19 -13.56 27.51
C ASN A 108 3.41 -14.49 27.55
N PRO A 109 3.52 -15.38 28.56
CA PRO A 109 4.68 -16.28 28.70
C PRO A 109 4.91 -17.20 27.49
N ASN A 110 3.85 -17.55 26.75
CA ASN A 110 3.94 -18.39 25.57
C ASN A 110 4.57 -17.66 24.36
N ASN A 111 4.60 -16.33 24.41
CA ASN A 111 5.09 -15.47 23.33
C ASN A 111 6.42 -14.78 23.67
N GLN A 112 7.12 -15.27 24.68
CA GLN A 112 8.48 -14.84 24.98
C GLN A 112 9.49 -15.64 24.16
N VAL A 113 10.25 -14.97 23.30
CA VAL A 113 11.29 -15.62 22.52
C VAL A 113 12.47 -15.97 23.43
N PRO A 114 12.80 -17.27 23.61
CA PRO A 114 13.77 -17.70 24.64
C PRO A 114 15.24 -17.55 24.21
N TYR A 115 15.50 -16.96 23.07
CA TYR A 115 16.83 -16.74 22.49
C TYR A 115 16.94 -15.36 21.88
N THR A 116 18.16 -14.91 21.67
CA THR A 116 18.45 -13.64 21.01
C THR A 116 18.80 -13.86 19.54
N TYR A 117 18.43 -12.89 18.70
CA TYR A 117 18.87 -12.81 17.31
C TYR A 117 20.18 -12.02 17.23
N ALA A 118 20.91 -12.25 16.15
CA ALA A 118 22.02 -11.39 15.74
C ALA A 118 21.60 -10.62 14.48
N LEU A 119 20.64 -9.69 14.63
CA LEU A 119 20.09 -8.94 13.52
C LEU A 119 21.08 -7.87 13.04
N ASP A 120 21.26 -7.77 11.73
CA ASP A 120 21.89 -6.62 11.10
C ASP A 120 21.06 -5.35 11.31
N LYS A 121 21.75 -4.23 11.46
CA LYS A 121 21.09 -2.92 11.55
C LYS A 121 20.49 -2.47 10.22
N ASN A 122 20.95 -3.05 9.13
CA ASN A 122 20.55 -2.69 7.77
C ASN A 122 19.74 -3.83 7.17
N GLU A 123 18.59 -3.50 6.63
CA GLU A 123 17.68 -4.46 6.02
C GLU A 123 16.96 -3.84 4.82
N VAL A 124 16.34 -4.65 4.02
CA VAL A 124 15.36 -4.22 3.02
C VAL A 124 13.99 -4.19 3.68
N LYS A 125 13.22 -3.13 3.45
CA LYS A 125 11.84 -2.99 3.93
C LYS A 125 10.92 -2.71 2.77
N PHE A 126 9.81 -3.43 2.66
CA PHE A 126 8.83 -3.13 1.63
C PHE A 126 7.40 -3.34 2.11
N GLN A 127 6.50 -2.59 1.51
CA GLN A 127 5.07 -2.69 1.72
C GLN A 127 4.35 -2.88 0.40
N ILE A 128 3.46 -3.85 0.37
CA ILE A 128 2.51 -4.09 -0.73
C ILE A 128 1.11 -3.94 -0.14
N SER A 129 0.31 -3.06 -0.74
CA SER A 129 -1.05 -2.80 -0.27
C SER A 129 -2.00 -2.60 -1.43
N LEU A 130 -3.05 -3.41 -1.47
CA LEU A 130 -4.04 -3.44 -2.53
C LEU A 130 -5.43 -3.51 -1.92
N LYS A 131 -6.44 -3.04 -2.66
CA LYS A 131 -7.85 -3.24 -2.34
C LYS A 131 -8.63 -3.66 -3.55
N ALA A 132 -9.64 -4.51 -3.35
CA ALA A 132 -10.57 -4.97 -4.37
C ALA A 132 -11.97 -4.46 -4.06
N HIS A 133 -12.65 -3.92 -5.07
CA HIS A 133 -14.06 -3.55 -4.97
C HIS A 133 -14.92 -4.83 -5.00
N LEU A 134 -15.73 -5.03 -3.97
CA LEU A 134 -16.58 -6.21 -3.84
C LEU A 134 -18.01 -5.93 -4.28
N LEU A 135 -18.61 -4.87 -3.73
CA LEU A 135 -20.01 -4.51 -3.91
C LEU A 135 -20.20 -3.00 -3.79
N GLY A 136 -21.31 -2.50 -4.34
CA GLY A 136 -21.77 -1.14 -4.16
C GLY A 136 -21.57 -0.27 -5.38
N GLU A 137 -22.19 0.90 -5.35
CA GLU A 137 -22.19 1.88 -6.44
C GLU A 137 -22.09 3.29 -5.83
N ASP A 138 -21.59 4.24 -6.62
CA ASP A 138 -21.51 5.66 -6.31
C ASP A 138 -20.99 6.00 -4.90
N LYS A 139 -21.91 6.12 -3.93
CA LYS A 139 -21.63 6.60 -2.58
C LYS A 139 -21.28 5.52 -1.59
N HIS A 140 -21.71 4.30 -1.82
CA HIS A 140 -21.60 3.19 -0.89
C HIS A 140 -20.87 2.04 -1.53
N ALA A 141 -19.78 1.62 -0.95
CA ALA A 141 -18.99 0.51 -1.48
C ALA A 141 -18.45 -0.39 -0.37
N LEU A 142 -18.35 -1.67 -0.67
CA LEU A 142 -17.67 -2.67 0.14
C LEU A 142 -16.38 -3.06 -0.56
N TRP A 143 -15.28 -3.01 0.19
CA TRP A 143 -13.94 -3.30 -0.30
C TRP A 143 -13.29 -4.40 0.54
N PHE A 144 -12.48 -5.21 -0.11
CA PHE A 144 -11.49 -6.05 0.56
C PHE A 144 -10.13 -5.39 0.43
N GLY A 145 -9.49 -5.07 1.54
CA GLY A 145 -8.13 -4.55 1.61
C GLY A 145 -7.15 -5.63 2.03
N TYR A 146 -5.92 -5.56 1.52
CA TYR A 146 -4.81 -6.39 1.97
C TYR A 146 -3.54 -5.57 1.98
N THR A 147 -2.85 -5.59 3.12
CA THR A 147 -1.53 -4.97 3.26
C THR A 147 -0.54 -6.01 3.78
N GLN A 148 0.64 -6.03 3.21
CA GLN A 148 1.78 -6.80 3.70
C GLN A 148 2.96 -5.87 3.90
N LEU A 149 3.52 -5.87 5.11
CA LEU A 149 4.79 -5.24 5.43
C LEU A 149 5.83 -6.34 5.65
N SER A 150 6.99 -6.22 5.01
CA SER A 150 8.06 -7.20 5.12
C SER A 150 9.39 -6.51 5.42
N LEU A 151 10.13 -7.10 6.35
CA LEU A 151 11.49 -6.73 6.70
C LEU A 151 12.42 -7.91 6.40
N TRP A 152 13.40 -7.68 5.56
CA TRP A 152 14.26 -8.69 4.98
C TRP A 152 15.72 -8.38 5.31
N GLN A 153 16.37 -9.27 6.05
CA GLN A 153 17.81 -9.22 6.37
C GLN A 153 18.65 -9.56 5.12
N ALA A 154 18.39 -8.84 4.02
CA ALA A 154 18.97 -9.12 2.70
C ALA A 154 20.49 -9.04 2.66
N TYR A 155 21.11 -8.41 3.65
CA TYR A 155 22.56 -8.21 3.77
C TYR A 155 23.22 -9.21 4.71
N ASP A 156 22.45 -10.04 5.43
CA ASP A 156 22.95 -11.07 6.34
C ASP A 156 23.31 -12.36 5.60
N ASN A 157 24.49 -12.37 5.00
CA ASN A 157 24.99 -13.54 4.29
C ASN A 157 25.36 -14.72 5.21
N ALA A 158 25.56 -14.46 6.51
CA ALA A 158 25.93 -15.51 7.46
C ALA A 158 24.74 -16.44 7.78
N HIS A 159 23.51 -15.94 7.67
CA HIS A 159 22.29 -16.67 8.00
C HIS A 159 21.36 -16.87 6.78
N SER A 160 21.91 -16.89 5.55
CA SER A 160 21.14 -17.11 4.32
C SER A 160 20.05 -16.07 4.05
N ASN A 161 20.29 -14.83 4.43
CA ASN A 161 19.45 -13.67 4.10
C ASN A 161 17.95 -13.88 4.44
N PRO A 162 17.56 -14.14 5.70
CA PRO A 162 16.19 -14.50 6.04
C PRO A 162 15.26 -13.29 6.06
N PHE A 163 13.97 -13.52 5.83
CA PHE A 163 12.96 -12.57 6.25
C PHE A 163 12.89 -12.55 7.77
N ARG A 164 13.02 -11.36 8.36
CA ARG A 164 12.91 -11.16 9.81
C ARG A 164 11.46 -11.12 10.26
N GLU A 165 10.63 -10.42 9.49
CA GLU A 165 9.24 -10.17 9.81
C GLU A 165 8.41 -10.05 8.54
N ASN A 166 7.16 -10.51 8.61
CA ASN A 166 6.13 -10.27 7.63
C ASN A 166 4.82 -10.05 8.37
N ASP A 167 4.28 -8.86 8.32
CA ASP A 167 2.97 -8.55 8.86
C ASP A 167 1.93 -8.59 7.74
N TYR A 168 0.85 -9.32 7.93
CA TYR A 168 -0.26 -9.48 7.01
C TYR A 168 -1.50 -8.82 7.60
N GLU A 169 -2.15 -7.94 6.84
CA GLU A 169 -3.30 -7.17 7.29
C GLU A 169 -4.44 -7.23 6.25
N PRO A 170 -5.26 -8.30 6.24
CA PRO A 170 -6.52 -8.33 5.52
C PRO A 170 -7.59 -7.48 6.22
N GLU A 171 -8.38 -6.74 5.42
CA GLU A 171 -9.42 -5.82 5.90
C GLU A 171 -10.70 -5.99 5.09
N LEU A 172 -11.86 -5.88 5.75
CA LEU A 172 -13.16 -5.69 5.11
C LEU A 172 -13.62 -4.28 5.42
N ILE A 173 -13.87 -3.47 4.40
CA ILE A 173 -14.05 -2.03 4.53
C ILE A 173 -15.36 -1.61 3.87
N TYR A 174 -16.28 -1.06 4.64
CA TYR A 174 -17.40 -0.30 4.12
C TYR A 174 -17.01 1.16 3.98
N SER A 175 -17.19 1.73 2.80
CA SER A 175 -16.89 3.11 2.49
C SER A 175 -18.14 3.87 2.10
N TYR A 176 -18.32 5.05 2.69
CA TYR A 176 -19.34 6.02 2.32
C TYR A 176 -18.69 7.31 1.83
N ARG A 177 -19.12 7.80 0.67
CA ARG A 177 -18.65 9.06 0.08
C ARG A 177 -19.74 10.11 0.19
N PRO A 178 -19.61 11.11 1.10
CA PRO A 178 -20.58 12.17 1.23
C PRO A 178 -20.54 13.16 0.06
N ASP A 179 -21.68 13.69 -0.34
CA ASP A 179 -21.74 14.79 -1.32
C ASP A 179 -21.46 16.12 -0.62
N ASN A 180 -20.53 16.89 -1.16
CA ASN A 180 -20.36 18.32 -0.85
C ASN A 180 -20.34 18.68 0.65
N LEU A 181 -19.94 17.73 1.50
CA LEU A 181 -19.80 18.00 2.92
C LEU A 181 -18.49 18.77 3.16
N ALA A 182 -18.59 20.05 3.40
CA ALA A 182 -17.45 20.92 3.69
C ALA A 182 -17.41 21.29 5.18
N LEU A 183 -16.23 21.22 5.78
CA LEU A 183 -15.97 21.61 7.15
C LEU A 183 -14.67 22.42 7.22
N ALA A 184 -14.73 23.65 7.74
CA ALA A 184 -13.55 24.54 7.90
C ALA A 184 -12.71 24.75 6.62
N GLY A 185 -13.38 24.78 5.44
CA GLY A 185 -12.72 24.95 4.14
C GLY A 185 -12.03 23.68 3.60
N ALA A 186 -12.23 22.53 4.21
CA ALA A 186 -11.90 21.22 3.67
C ALA A 186 -13.17 20.49 3.23
N THR A 187 -13.06 19.61 2.24
CA THR A 187 -14.15 18.76 1.75
C THR A 187 -13.99 17.36 2.31
N ALA A 188 -15.06 16.80 2.88
CA ALA A 188 -15.07 15.41 3.30
C ALA A 188 -15.07 14.51 2.05
N SER A 189 -14.09 13.61 1.98
CA SER A 189 -13.87 12.76 0.83
C SER A 189 -14.48 11.37 1.01
N PHE A 190 -14.40 10.81 2.23
CA PHE A 190 -14.97 9.52 2.58
C PHE A 190 -15.14 9.35 4.09
N LEU A 191 -15.99 8.41 4.45
CA LEU A 191 -16.12 7.82 5.79
C LEU A 191 -16.05 6.30 5.64
N ASN A 192 -15.11 5.67 6.32
CA ASN A 192 -14.93 4.23 6.30
C ASN A 192 -15.22 3.61 7.66
N ALA A 193 -15.78 2.41 7.64
CA ALA A 193 -15.87 1.51 8.79
C ALA A 193 -15.30 0.15 8.37
N GLY A 194 -14.40 -0.42 9.16
CA GLY A 194 -13.72 -1.64 8.74
C GLY A 194 -13.43 -2.61 9.88
N LEU A 195 -13.34 -3.87 9.50
CA LEU A 195 -12.80 -4.96 10.32
C LEU A 195 -11.45 -5.33 9.77
N VAL A 196 -10.45 -5.39 10.62
CA VAL A 196 -9.08 -5.72 10.23
C VAL A 196 -8.50 -6.77 11.17
N HIS A 197 -7.91 -7.80 10.56
CA HIS A 197 -7.02 -8.74 11.22
C HIS A 197 -5.58 -8.41 10.83
N GLN A 198 -4.68 -8.34 11.79
CA GLN A 198 -3.27 -8.21 11.50
C GLN A 198 -2.49 -9.27 12.26
N SER A 199 -1.64 -10.01 11.56
CA SER A 199 -0.80 -11.04 12.16
C SER A 199 0.52 -11.19 11.42
N ASN A 200 1.53 -11.67 12.11
CA ASN A 200 2.81 -11.97 11.49
C ASN A 200 2.93 -13.39 10.93
N GLY A 201 1.88 -14.20 11.03
CA GLY A 201 1.85 -15.55 10.47
C GLY A 201 2.84 -16.54 11.08
N GLN A 202 3.46 -16.19 12.21
CA GLN A 202 4.43 -17.04 12.89
C GLN A 202 3.73 -17.96 13.91
N SER A 203 4.38 -19.08 14.23
CA SER A 203 3.99 -19.92 15.36
C SER A 203 4.60 -19.41 16.67
N LEU A 204 4.06 -19.90 17.80
CA LEU A 204 4.69 -19.66 19.11
C LEU A 204 6.18 -20.05 19.12
N PRO A 205 7.02 -19.29 19.80
CA PRO A 205 6.73 -18.10 20.64
C PRO A 205 6.74 -16.77 19.87
N LYS A 206 6.87 -16.80 18.54
CA LYS A 206 6.98 -15.60 17.70
C LYS A 206 5.64 -15.02 17.25
N SER A 207 4.55 -15.76 17.44
CA SER A 207 3.21 -15.33 17.04
C SER A 207 2.88 -13.95 17.61
N ARG A 208 2.40 -13.05 16.75
CA ARG A 208 1.83 -11.74 17.11
C ARG A 208 0.62 -11.50 16.23
N ASN A 209 -0.48 -11.10 16.85
CA ASN A 209 -1.69 -10.75 16.10
C ASN A 209 -2.59 -9.84 16.91
N TRP A 210 -3.47 -9.11 16.23
CA TRP A 210 -4.59 -8.39 16.82
C TRP A 210 -5.71 -8.15 15.82
N ASN A 211 -6.92 -8.02 16.35
CA ASN A 211 -8.12 -7.72 15.58
C ASN A 211 -8.67 -6.37 15.99
N ARG A 212 -9.16 -5.59 15.02
CA ARG A 212 -9.70 -4.25 15.26
C ARG A 212 -10.96 -4.01 14.44
N PHE A 213 -11.92 -3.35 15.05
CA PHE A 213 -12.92 -2.58 14.33
C PHE A 213 -12.45 -1.13 14.29
N TYR A 214 -12.56 -0.46 13.15
CA TYR A 214 -12.17 0.93 13.04
C TYR A 214 -13.20 1.78 12.30
N ILE A 215 -13.12 3.09 12.55
CA ILE A 215 -13.73 4.13 11.74
C ILE A 215 -12.62 5.07 11.27
N GLN A 216 -12.75 5.58 10.04
CA GLN A 216 -11.80 6.50 9.42
C GLN A 216 -12.56 7.55 8.62
N ALA A 217 -12.13 8.80 8.69
CA ALA A 217 -12.61 9.87 7.84
C ALA A 217 -11.49 10.35 6.93
N GLY A 218 -11.83 10.78 5.72
CA GLY A 218 -10.93 11.47 4.82
C GLY A 218 -11.44 12.87 4.51
N MET A 219 -10.57 13.87 4.62
CA MET A 219 -10.87 15.25 4.28
C MET A 219 -9.73 15.83 3.44
N GLU A 220 -10.09 16.67 2.47
CA GLU A 220 -9.14 17.31 1.58
C GLU A 220 -9.33 18.83 1.57
N ARG A 221 -8.21 19.53 1.47
CA ARG A 221 -8.19 20.96 1.19
C ARG A 221 -7.24 21.23 0.04
N ASP A 222 -7.79 21.84 -1.02
CA ASP A 222 -7.03 22.27 -2.18
C ASP A 222 -6.56 23.72 -1.98
N PHE A 223 -5.28 23.98 -2.24
CA PHE A 223 -4.65 25.30 -2.19
C PHE A 223 -4.26 25.79 -3.59
N GLY A 224 -4.87 25.24 -4.63
CA GLY A 224 -4.57 25.58 -6.02
C GLY A 224 -3.14 25.18 -6.39
N ASP A 225 -2.39 26.13 -6.95
CA ASP A 225 -1.00 25.89 -7.36
C ASP A 225 -0.05 25.55 -6.20
N ASN A 226 -0.45 25.83 -4.96
CA ASN A 226 0.33 25.51 -3.77
C ASN A 226 0.15 24.07 -3.28
N GLY A 227 -0.69 23.26 -3.95
CA GLY A 227 -0.85 21.84 -3.64
C GLY A 227 -2.15 21.48 -2.92
N LYS A 228 -2.23 20.26 -2.43
CA LYS A 228 -3.42 19.70 -1.77
C LYS A 228 -3.02 19.02 -0.46
N LEU A 229 -3.76 19.26 0.60
CA LEU A 229 -3.62 18.59 1.89
C LEU A 229 -4.77 17.62 2.09
N ALA A 230 -4.45 16.36 2.38
CA ALA A 230 -5.39 15.34 2.82
C ALA A 230 -5.13 15.00 4.29
N LEU A 231 -6.20 14.88 5.06
CA LEU A 231 -6.18 14.50 6.48
C LEU A 231 -7.05 13.27 6.68
N GLN A 232 -6.50 12.23 7.33
CA GLN A 232 -7.15 10.94 7.48
C GLN A 232 -7.04 10.44 8.92
N PRO A 233 -7.83 10.97 9.87
CA PRO A 233 -7.97 10.39 11.20
C PRO A 233 -8.60 9.00 11.13
N ARG A 234 -8.02 8.03 11.85
CA ARG A 234 -8.54 6.68 12.04
C ARG A 234 -8.56 6.37 13.54
N TRP A 235 -9.67 5.91 14.02
CA TRP A 235 -9.83 5.41 15.39
C TRP A 235 -10.23 3.94 15.35
N TRP A 236 -9.72 3.13 16.29
CA TRP A 236 -10.05 1.72 16.39
C TRP A 236 -10.33 1.25 17.82
N LYS A 237 -11.12 0.19 17.90
CA LYS A 237 -11.30 -0.64 19.09
C LYS A 237 -10.73 -2.02 18.79
N ILE A 238 -9.87 -2.51 19.70
CA ILE A 238 -9.37 -3.88 19.64
C ILE A 238 -10.53 -4.82 19.97
N THR A 239 -10.67 -5.90 19.21
CA THR A 239 -11.74 -6.89 19.33
C THR A 239 -11.13 -8.28 19.46
N GLY A 240 -11.69 -9.13 20.33
CA GLY A 240 -11.16 -10.47 20.59
C GLY A 240 -9.95 -10.46 21.54
N GLY A 241 -9.56 -11.65 21.98
CA GLY A 241 -8.45 -11.87 22.92
C GLY A 241 -8.94 -11.81 24.38
N ASP A 242 -9.11 -12.97 25.01
CA ASP A 242 -9.03 -13.07 26.44
C ASP A 242 -7.55 -12.92 26.82
N ALA A 243 -7.25 -12.20 27.90
CA ALA A 243 -5.88 -11.83 28.29
C ALA A 243 -4.89 -13.01 28.41
N VAL A 244 -5.41 -14.24 28.43
CA VAL A 244 -4.61 -15.47 28.57
C VAL A 244 -4.16 -16.02 27.20
N ASP A 245 -4.96 -15.80 26.15
CA ASP A 245 -4.71 -16.33 24.80
C ASP A 245 -4.23 -15.26 23.81
N ASP A 246 -4.14 -13.99 24.25
CA ASP A 246 -3.68 -12.89 23.43
C ASP A 246 -2.14 -12.92 23.29
N ASP A 247 -1.65 -12.94 22.06
CA ASP A 247 -0.20 -12.95 21.78
C ASP A 247 0.52 -11.70 22.29
N ASN A 248 -0.16 -10.58 22.39
CA ASN A 248 0.37 -9.27 22.72
C ASN A 248 -0.64 -8.40 23.50
N PRO A 249 -1.00 -8.82 24.74
CA PRO A 249 -2.12 -8.24 25.50
C PRO A 249 -1.97 -6.76 25.84
N ASP A 250 -0.75 -6.22 25.78
CA ASP A 250 -0.43 -4.83 26.06
C ASP A 250 -0.23 -3.96 24.81
N ILE A 251 -0.57 -4.46 23.62
CA ILE A 251 -0.36 -3.74 22.35
C ILE A 251 -1.02 -2.36 22.33
N ALA A 252 -2.19 -2.22 22.95
CA ALA A 252 -2.90 -0.95 23.08
C ALA A 252 -2.12 0.12 23.85
N HIS A 253 -1.28 -0.29 24.80
CA HIS A 253 -0.43 0.62 25.55
C HIS A 253 0.59 1.32 24.64
N TYR A 254 1.13 0.60 23.66
CA TYR A 254 2.16 1.11 22.74
C TYR A 254 1.60 1.76 21.50
N LEU A 255 0.58 1.15 20.86
CA LEU A 255 0.02 1.61 19.59
C LEU A 255 -1.20 2.52 19.76
N GLY A 256 -1.82 2.53 20.97
CA GLY A 256 -3.02 3.33 21.23
C GLY A 256 -4.27 2.81 20.52
N HIS A 257 -5.23 3.72 20.36
CA HIS A 257 -6.54 3.45 19.75
C HIS A 257 -6.80 4.30 18.51
N GLY A 258 -5.76 4.83 17.88
CA GLY A 258 -5.94 5.62 16.67
C GLY A 258 -4.64 6.08 16.05
N GLU A 259 -4.78 6.55 14.83
CA GLU A 259 -3.71 7.20 14.07
C GLU A 259 -4.26 8.40 13.30
N PHE A 260 -3.39 9.30 13.00
CA PHE A 260 -3.66 10.46 12.19
C PHE A 260 -2.67 10.49 11.03
N GLU A 261 -3.17 10.36 9.80
CA GLU A 261 -2.36 10.58 8.61
C GLU A 261 -2.65 11.97 8.04
N ALA A 262 -1.58 12.71 7.77
CA ALA A 262 -1.60 13.95 6.98
C ALA A 262 -0.75 13.73 5.73
N ARG A 263 -1.30 14.01 4.54
CA ARG A 263 -0.61 13.86 3.27
C ARG A 263 -0.69 15.16 2.49
N TYR A 264 0.45 15.68 2.11
CA TYR A 264 0.56 16.91 1.33
C TYR A 264 1.11 16.61 -0.05
N TYR A 265 0.33 16.92 -1.06
CA TYR A 265 0.68 16.74 -2.47
C TYR A 265 1.19 18.06 -3.03
N TYR A 266 2.37 18.04 -3.67
CA TYR A 266 2.92 19.19 -4.36
C TYR A 266 3.57 18.76 -5.68
N GLY A 267 3.06 19.27 -6.80
CA GLY A 267 3.48 18.80 -8.12
C GLY A 267 3.30 17.30 -8.28
N GLN A 268 4.37 16.58 -8.56
CA GLN A 268 4.37 15.12 -8.67
C GLN A 268 4.85 14.42 -7.39
N GLY A 269 5.24 15.20 -6.38
CA GLY A 269 5.71 14.69 -5.10
C GLY A 269 4.63 14.64 -4.03
N ALA A 270 4.90 13.91 -2.95
CA ALA A 270 4.07 13.88 -1.77
C ALA A 270 4.92 13.75 -0.50
N LEU A 271 4.48 14.44 0.55
CA LEU A 271 4.98 14.27 1.91
C LEU A 271 3.83 13.71 2.75
N SER A 272 4.06 12.60 3.44
CA SER A 272 3.08 12.01 4.35
C SER A 272 3.65 11.94 5.77
N ALA A 273 2.79 12.13 6.75
CA ALA A 273 3.09 11.97 8.16
C ALA A 273 2.00 11.11 8.79
N ILE A 274 2.39 9.98 9.41
CA ILE A 274 1.49 9.11 10.16
C ILE A 274 1.91 9.20 11.63
N ALA A 275 1.00 9.70 12.46
CA ALA A 275 1.21 9.86 13.91
C ALA A 275 0.28 8.94 14.69
N ARG A 276 0.84 8.21 15.64
CA ARG A 276 0.14 7.48 16.70
C ARG A 276 0.59 8.02 18.06
N ILE A 277 -0.05 7.61 19.12
CA ILE A 277 0.25 8.14 20.47
C ILE A 277 1.75 8.10 20.84
N HIS A 278 2.47 7.08 20.36
CA HIS A 278 3.88 6.86 20.70
C HIS A 278 4.78 6.65 19.48
N SER A 279 4.32 7.00 18.27
CA SER A 279 5.13 6.89 17.07
C SER A 279 4.83 7.97 16.03
N LEU A 280 5.83 8.23 15.21
CA LEU A 280 5.75 9.10 14.03
C LEU A 280 6.47 8.43 12.87
N GLN A 281 5.79 8.31 11.74
CA GLN A 281 6.39 7.96 10.46
C GLN A 281 6.28 9.15 9.51
N LEU A 282 7.35 9.44 8.79
CA LEU A 282 7.41 10.45 7.74
C LEU A 282 7.84 9.77 6.44
N ASP A 283 7.11 10.03 5.37
CA ASP A 283 7.39 9.50 4.03
C ASP A 283 7.48 10.66 3.04
N LEU A 284 8.58 10.74 2.31
CA LEU A 284 8.76 11.71 1.23
C LEU A 284 8.91 10.95 -0.09
N ALA A 285 7.95 11.16 -1.00
CA ALA A 285 7.95 10.62 -2.34
C ALA A 285 8.24 11.74 -3.35
N LEU A 286 9.30 11.63 -4.11
CA LEU A 286 9.71 12.59 -5.12
C LEU A 286 9.74 11.92 -6.49
N PRO A 287 9.42 12.65 -7.58
CA PRO A 287 9.53 12.10 -8.92
C PRO A 287 10.92 11.50 -9.17
N ALA A 288 10.97 10.27 -9.64
CA ALA A 288 12.25 9.64 -9.97
C ALA A 288 12.94 10.38 -11.14
N PRO A 289 14.27 10.53 -11.12
CA PRO A 289 15.02 11.05 -12.24
C PRO A 289 14.71 10.25 -13.53
N ARG A 290 14.70 10.91 -14.69
CA ARG A 290 14.34 10.31 -15.99
C ARG A 290 15.06 9.00 -16.29
N MET A 291 16.32 8.85 -15.89
CA MET A 291 17.09 7.61 -16.06
C MET A 291 16.46 6.41 -15.31
N LEU A 292 15.97 6.62 -14.10
CA LEU A 292 15.31 5.57 -13.32
C LEU A 292 13.88 5.33 -13.84
N GLY A 293 13.19 6.38 -14.31
CA GLY A 293 11.88 6.31 -14.94
C GLY A 293 11.86 5.54 -16.27
N MET A 294 13.01 5.35 -16.94
CA MET A 294 13.14 4.45 -18.10
C MET A 294 13.11 2.98 -17.71
N LEU A 295 13.52 2.64 -16.50
CA LEU A 295 13.53 1.27 -15.97
C LEU A 295 12.21 0.91 -15.27
N ILE A 296 11.63 1.86 -14.54
CA ILE A 296 10.39 1.69 -13.80
C ILE A 296 9.50 2.90 -14.07
N GLN A 297 8.57 2.75 -15.00
CA GLN A 297 7.62 3.82 -15.33
C GLN A 297 6.79 4.16 -14.08
N ASN A 298 6.66 5.47 -13.81
CA ASN A 298 5.85 6.00 -12.70
C ASN A 298 6.33 5.66 -11.28
N ALA A 299 7.62 5.34 -11.08
CA ALA A 299 8.18 5.21 -9.74
C ALA A 299 8.59 6.58 -9.18
N ASN A 300 8.42 6.74 -7.87
CA ASN A 300 9.00 7.84 -7.11
C ASN A 300 10.26 7.37 -6.38
N PHE A 301 11.21 8.26 -6.20
CA PHE A 301 12.23 8.09 -5.17
C PHE A 301 11.56 8.26 -3.81
N HIS A 302 11.83 7.35 -2.88
CA HIS A 302 11.15 7.30 -1.58
C HIS A 302 12.15 7.39 -0.43
N LEU A 303 11.89 8.30 0.50
CA LEU A 303 12.56 8.40 1.78
C LEU A 303 11.57 8.14 2.89
N GLN A 304 11.96 7.36 3.88
CA GLN A 304 11.13 7.06 5.05
C GLN A 304 11.93 7.28 6.33
N TYR A 305 11.28 7.87 7.32
CA TYR A 305 11.74 7.97 8.69
C TYR A 305 10.66 7.46 9.63
N PHE A 306 11.03 6.60 10.58
CA PHE A 306 10.16 6.14 11.65
C PHE A 306 10.83 6.36 13.00
N ASN A 307 10.04 6.76 14.02
CA ASN A 307 10.48 6.84 15.39
C ASN A 307 9.33 6.54 16.33
N GLY A 308 9.48 5.54 17.18
CA GLY A 308 8.48 5.14 18.16
C GLY A 308 8.29 3.64 18.27
N TYR A 309 7.08 3.24 18.63
CA TYR A 309 6.65 1.86 18.82
C TYR A 309 5.79 1.38 17.67
N GLY A 310 5.77 0.05 17.42
CA GLY A 310 4.87 -0.57 16.46
C GLY A 310 5.22 -0.29 15.01
N GLU A 311 6.50 -0.29 14.66
CA GLU A 311 6.91 -0.34 13.26
C GLU A 311 6.49 -1.67 12.62
N THR A 312 6.60 -2.77 13.39
CA THR A 312 6.10 -4.11 13.06
C THR A 312 5.41 -4.72 14.26
N LEU A 313 4.71 -5.85 14.06
CA LEU A 313 4.08 -6.58 15.17
C LEU A 313 5.09 -7.19 16.13
N MET A 314 6.21 -7.71 15.63
CA MET A 314 7.26 -8.29 16.49
C MET A 314 7.91 -7.21 17.38
N ASP A 315 7.96 -5.98 16.87
CA ASP A 315 8.60 -4.85 17.54
C ASP A 315 7.59 -3.90 18.22
N TYR A 316 6.34 -4.34 18.42
CA TYR A 316 5.25 -3.47 18.87
C TYR A 316 5.56 -2.74 20.18
N ASN A 317 6.29 -3.37 21.10
CA ASN A 317 6.64 -2.88 22.42
C ASN A 317 8.10 -2.42 22.56
N GLN A 318 8.85 -2.37 21.46
CA GLN A 318 10.20 -1.80 21.43
C GLN A 318 10.23 -0.50 20.64
N ARG A 319 10.88 0.51 21.24
CA ARG A 319 11.07 1.77 20.54
C ARG A 319 12.15 1.66 19.49
N HIS A 320 11.79 1.93 18.26
CA HIS A 320 12.69 1.96 17.10
C HIS A 320 12.89 3.37 16.59
N ARG A 321 14.05 3.58 15.97
CA ARG A 321 14.32 4.71 15.09
C ARG A 321 14.93 4.15 13.82
N THR A 322 14.18 4.25 12.74
CA THR A 322 14.61 3.75 11.43
C THR A 322 14.57 4.87 10.40
N TYR A 323 15.43 4.76 9.42
CA TYR A 323 15.43 5.60 8.23
C TYR A 323 15.83 4.76 7.03
N GLY A 324 15.16 5.01 5.91
CA GLY A 324 15.38 4.22 4.71
C GLY A 324 15.16 5.02 3.43
N PHE A 325 15.65 4.45 2.35
CA PHE A 325 15.43 4.99 1.03
C PHE A 325 15.23 3.89 -0.02
N GLY A 326 14.54 4.24 -1.07
CA GLY A 326 14.23 3.32 -2.15
C GLY A 326 13.29 3.94 -3.19
N ILE A 327 12.33 3.15 -3.61
CA ILE A 327 11.33 3.55 -4.59
C ILE A 327 9.92 3.31 -4.05
N SER A 328 8.95 4.06 -4.55
CA SER A 328 7.53 3.83 -4.28
C SER A 328 6.68 4.03 -5.53
N MET A 329 5.50 3.42 -5.50
CA MET A 329 4.44 3.77 -6.45
C MET A 329 3.88 5.15 -6.08
N PRO A 330 3.45 5.98 -7.03
CA PRO A 330 2.71 7.19 -6.72
C PRO A 330 1.50 6.86 -5.84
N PHE A 331 1.12 7.78 -4.98
CA PHE A 331 -0.20 7.73 -4.35
C PHE A 331 -1.26 7.84 -5.46
N GLU A 332 -2.22 6.96 -5.49
CA GLU A 332 -3.35 7.01 -6.42
C GLU A 332 -4.40 7.99 -5.99
#